data_26fe35c06c1213c956bcc48fa4532f61
#
_entry.id   26fe35c06c1213c956bcc48fa4532f61
#
_cell.length_a   1.000
_cell.length_b   1.000
_cell.length_c   1.000
_cell.angle_alpha   90.00
_cell.angle_beta   90.00
_cell.angle_gamma   90.00
#
_symmetry.space_group_name_H-M   'P 1'
#
loop_
_entity.id
_entity.type
_entity.pdbx_description
1 polymer ?
#
loop_
_entity_poly.entity_id
_entity_poly.type
_entity_poly.pdbx_seq_one_letter_code
_entity_poly.pdbx_strand_id
1 'polypeptide(L)'
;AGFYPLDVATDADTKEFFDAFSKDNPGMKADIMVHAIGFAPRECFDRPILFVDDASINTAYTISANSLQRCLKFGLPYLNPGSSTITLTYAASTRHVPSYGIMSMAKAALECWTRELACHLGPEGHRVNSISSGPIRTIAASGIPGFENILDHVADNAPLRRNVTQSDVAGCTTWLASSLSSGVTGQCIHVDAGYSITMVPPSIMGE
;
A
#
# COMPACT_ATOMS: atom_id res chain seq x y z
N ALA A 1 23.18 -3.57 6.55
CA ALA A 1 22.04 -3.00 5.81
C ALA A 1 22.58 -1.96 4.84
N GLY A 2 22.18 -2.04 3.56
CA GLY A 2 22.52 -1.06 2.53
C GLY A 2 21.37 -0.07 2.34
N PHE A 3 21.69 1.13 1.86
CA PHE A 3 20.73 2.12 1.39
C PHE A 3 20.99 2.36 -0.10
N TYR A 4 19.92 2.23 -0.91
CA TYR A 4 19.98 2.43 -2.35
C TYR A 4 18.88 3.42 -2.76
N PRO A 5 19.19 4.48 -3.51
CA PRO A 5 18.17 5.35 -4.08
C PRO A 5 17.27 4.56 -5.04
N LEU A 6 15.97 4.83 -5.00
CA LEU A 6 15.00 4.21 -5.90
C LEU A 6 13.93 5.24 -6.27
N ASP A 7 13.84 5.58 -7.55
CA ASP A 7 12.66 6.20 -8.14
C ASP A 7 11.85 5.12 -8.88
N VAL A 8 10.64 4.91 -8.42
CA VAL A 8 9.74 3.90 -9.02
C VAL A 8 8.96 4.43 -10.23
N ALA A 9 9.18 5.68 -10.63
CA ALA A 9 8.45 6.30 -11.74
C ALA A 9 8.81 5.67 -13.10
N THR A 10 10.06 5.15 -13.27
CA THR A 10 10.52 4.58 -14.53
C THR A 10 11.06 3.15 -14.38
N ASP A 11 11.03 2.40 -15.48
CA ASP A 11 11.66 1.09 -15.58
C ASP A 11 13.18 1.17 -15.42
N ALA A 12 13.80 2.23 -15.95
CA ALA A 12 15.25 2.41 -15.94
C ALA A 12 15.76 2.56 -14.50
N ASP A 13 15.18 3.47 -13.73
CA ASP A 13 15.59 3.73 -12.34
C ASP A 13 15.34 2.52 -11.44
N THR A 14 14.19 1.84 -11.65
CA THR A 14 13.87 0.63 -10.89
C THR A 14 14.86 -0.50 -11.21
N LYS A 15 15.24 -0.66 -12.47
CA LYS A 15 16.26 -1.65 -12.87
C LYS A 15 17.61 -1.33 -12.26
N GLU A 16 18.06 -0.06 -12.34
CA GLU A 16 19.33 0.39 -11.79
C GLU A 16 19.44 0.10 -10.28
N PHE A 17 18.34 0.31 -9.54
CA PHE A 17 18.26 -0.03 -8.12
C PHE A 17 18.59 -1.52 -7.87
N PHE A 18 17.95 -2.43 -8.61
CA PHE A 18 18.18 -3.87 -8.42
C PHE A 18 19.57 -4.31 -8.93
N ASP A 19 20.08 -3.70 -9.98
CA ASP A 19 21.45 -3.95 -10.48
C ASP A 19 22.49 -3.51 -9.42
N ALA A 20 22.30 -2.34 -8.80
CA ALA A 20 23.17 -1.84 -7.72
C ALA A 20 23.11 -2.76 -6.50
N PHE A 21 21.91 -3.16 -6.08
CA PHE A 21 21.72 -4.12 -4.99
C PHE A 21 22.47 -5.42 -5.26
N SER A 22 22.31 -5.99 -6.45
CA SER A 22 22.96 -7.26 -6.83
C SER A 22 24.48 -7.15 -6.90
N LYS A 23 24.99 -6.04 -7.38
CA LYS A 23 26.44 -5.78 -7.46
C LYS A 23 27.08 -5.75 -6.07
N ASP A 24 26.42 -5.10 -5.11
CA ASP A 24 26.94 -4.95 -3.75
C ASP A 24 26.69 -6.20 -2.88
N ASN A 25 25.75 -7.06 -3.29
CA ASN A 25 25.35 -8.27 -2.56
C ASN A 25 25.34 -9.50 -3.50
N PRO A 26 26.49 -9.95 -4.01
CA PRO A 26 26.55 -11.04 -4.99
C PRO A 26 25.92 -12.33 -4.46
N GLY A 27 24.95 -12.87 -5.20
CA GLY A 27 24.25 -14.11 -4.85
C GLY A 27 23.22 -13.99 -3.72
N MET A 28 23.08 -12.82 -3.11
CA MET A 28 22.04 -12.59 -2.09
C MET A 28 20.67 -12.48 -2.75
N LYS A 29 19.67 -13.12 -2.13
CA LYS A 29 18.26 -12.99 -2.48
C LYS A 29 17.45 -12.62 -1.25
N ALA A 30 16.36 -11.91 -1.46
CA ALA A 30 15.44 -11.49 -0.41
C ALA A 30 14.28 -12.48 -0.26
N ASP A 31 13.81 -12.68 0.96
CA ASP A 31 12.62 -13.47 1.28
C ASP A 31 11.37 -12.60 1.36
N ILE A 32 11.55 -11.31 1.54
CA ILE A 32 10.47 -10.36 1.79
C ILE A 32 10.70 -9.09 0.97
N MET A 33 9.64 -8.64 0.28
CA MET A 33 9.57 -7.33 -0.34
C MET A 33 8.42 -6.53 0.29
N VAL A 34 8.72 -5.37 0.86
CA VAL A 34 7.69 -4.44 1.37
C VAL A 34 7.64 -3.23 0.45
N HIS A 35 6.53 -3.11 -0.27
CA HIS A 35 6.22 -1.98 -1.14
C HIS A 35 5.37 -0.96 -0.36
N ALA A 36 6.02 0.00 0.28
CA ALA A 36 5.40 1.05 1.09
C ALA A 36 5.47 2.41 0.38
N ILE A 37 5.01 2.47 -0.86
CA ILE A 37 5.15 3.61 -1.76
C ILE A 37 3.77 4.19 -2.08
N GLY A 38 3.69 5.51 -2.13
CA GLY A 38 2.51 6.24 -2.56
C GLY A 38 2.83 7.71 -2.76
N PHE A 39 2.40 8.23 -3.90
CA PHE A 39 2.51 9.64 -4.25
C PHE A 39 1.41 10.02 -5.23
N ALA A 40 0.90 11.23 -5.10
CA ALA A 40 0.11 11.91 -6.12
C ALA A 40 0.43 13.40 -6.13
N PRO A 41 0.42 14.07 -7.29
CA PRO A 41 0.47 15.53 -7.37
C PRO A 41 -0.64 16.17 -6.52
N ARG A 42 -0.38 17.37 -6.02
CA ARG A 42 -1.29 18.09 -5.13
C ARG A 42 -2.66 18.34 -5.78
N GLU A 43 -2.70 18.53 -7.08
CA GLU A 43 -3.90 18.68 -7.88
C GLU A 43 -4.88 17.51 -7.74
N CYS A 44 -4.39 16.33 -7.43
CA CYS A 44 -5.20 15.13 -7.18
C CYS A 44 -6.04 15.23 -5.90
N PHE A 45 -5.73 16.16 -4.99
CA PHE A 45 -6.42 16.37 -3.71
C PHE A 45 -7.19 17.69 -3.67
N ASP A 46 -6.64 18.75 -4.28
CA ASP A 46 -7.14 20.12 -4.15
C ASP A 46 -8.14 20.50 -5.22
N ARG A 47 -8.14 19.83 -6.39
CA ARG A 47 -9.08 20.11 -7.49
C ARG A 47 -10.33 19.25 -7.38
N PRO A 48 -11.49 19.75 -7.84
CA PRO A 48 -12.64 18.89 -8.07
C PRO A 48 -12.24 17.77 -9.02
N ILE A 49 -12.59 16.52 -8.69
CA ILE A 49 -12.11 15.29 -9.36
C ILE A 49 -12.30 15.31 -10.89
N LEU A 50 -13.35 15.98 -11.37
CA LEU A 50 -13.66 16.09 -12.82
C LEU A 50 -12.65 16.97 -13.59
N PHE A 51 -11.84 17.77 -12.90
CA PHE A 51 -10.93 18.73 -13.51
C PHE A 51 -9.46 18.44 -13.21
N VAL A 52 -9.18 17.27 -12.65
CA VAL A 52 -7.79 16.78 -12.52
C VAL A 52 -7.30 16.36 -13.89
N ASP A 53 -6.14 16.84 -14.31
CA ASP A 53 -5.56 16.55 -15.61
C ASP A 53 -4.99 15.11 -15.70
N ASP A 54 -4.93 14.59 -16.92
CA ASP A 54 -4.47 13.22 -17.20
C ASP A 54 -3.03 12.98 -16.73
N ALA A 55 -2.16 13.98 -16.79
CA ALA A 55 -0.77 13.83 -16.36
C ALA A 55 -0.67 13.59 -14.85
N SER A 56 -1.46 14.32 -14.06
CA SER A 56 -1.56 14.14 -12.61
C SER A 56 -2.17 12.77 -12.25
N ILE A 57 -3.22 12.36 -12.96
CA ILE A 57 -3.85 11.03 -12.79
C ILE A 57 -2.84 9.92 -13.11
N ASN A 58 -2.15 10.01 -14.25
CA ASN A 58 -1.16 9.03 -14.66
C ASN A 58 0.02 8.96 -13.68
N THR A 59 0.47 10.10 -13.15
CA THR A 59 1.54 10.13 -12.15
C THR A 59 1.11 9.40 -10.87
N ALA A 60 -0.09 9.69 -10.37
CA ALA A 60 -0.63 9.01 -9.18
C ALA A 60 -0.73 7.49 -9.39
N TYR A 61 -1.26 7.04 -10.52
CA TYR A 61 -1.36 5.63 -10.88
C TYR A 61 0.03 4.98 -11.02
N THR A 62 0.93 5.62 -11.76
CA THR A 62 2.26 5.07 -12.05
C THR A 62 3.06 4.84 -10.77
N ILE A 63 3.04 5.80 -9.84
CA ILE A 63 3.84 5.73 -8.61
C ILE A 63 3.12 4.93 -7.53
N SER A 64 1.80 5.10 -7.37
CA SER A 64 1.10 4.51 -6.22
C SER A 64 0.48 3.14 -6.48
N ALA A 65 0.42 2.70 -7.74
CA ALA A 65 -0.14 1.40 -8.11
C ALA A 65 0.80 0.58 -8.99
N ASN A 66 1.14 1.09 -10.20
CA ASN A 66 1.91 0.34 -11.19
C ASN A 66 3.34 0.03 -10.72
N SER A 67 3.89 0.82 -9.81
CA SER A 67 5.21 0.61 -9.24
C SER A 67 5.35 -0.75 -8.53
N LEU A 68 4.27 -1.33 -7.98
CA LEU A 68 4.31 -2.69 -7.42
C LEU A 68 4.68 -3.72 -8.49
N GLN A 69 3.99 -3.67 -9.64
CA GLN A 69 4.30 -4.53 -10.78
C GLN A 69 5.73 -4.30 -11.28
N ARG A 70 6.15 -3.03 -11.38
CA ARG A 70 7.50 -2.67 -11.82
C ARG A 70 8.58 -3.18 -10.87
N CYS A 71 8.41 -3.01 -9.56
CA CYS A 71 9.33 -3.56 -8.56
C CYS A 71 9.43 -5.08 -8.66
N LEU A 72 8.33 -5.79 -8.86
CA LEU A 72 8.36 -7.24 -9.06
C LEU A 72 8.97 -7.64 -10.41
N LYS A 73 8.69 -6.91 -11.49
CA LYS A 73 9.29 -7.14 -12.82
C LYS A 73 10.82 -7.20 -12.77
N PHE A 74 11.45 -6.28 -12.08
CA PHE A 74 12.91 -6.20 -11.96
C PHE A 74 13.46 -6.88 -10.71
N GLY A 75 12.67 -7.00 -9.66
CA GLY A 75 13.07 -7.58 -8.38
C GLY A 75 12.96 -9.10 -8.30
N LEU A 76 12.09 -9.72 -9.11
CA LEU A 76 11.83 -11.17 -9.03
C LEU A 76 13.09 -12.05 -9.13
N PRO A 77 14.10 -11.77 -9.99
CA PRO A 77 15.34 -12.52 -10.02
C PRO A 77 16.13 -12.52 -8.69
N TYR A 78 15.87 -11.51 -7.85
CA TYR A 78 16.53 -11.30 -6.56
C TYR A 78 15.67 -11.72 -5.36
N LEU A 79 14.54 -12.38 -5.61
CA LEU A 79 13.71 -12.98 -4.57
C LEU A 79 13.94 -14.49 -4.49
N ASN A 80 13.89 -15.02 -3.29
CA ASN A 80 13.89 -16.47 -3.07
C ASN A 80 12.54 -17.07 -3.49
N PRO A 81 12.50 -18.31 -4.00
CA PRO A 81 11.24 -19.04 -4.15
C PRO A 81 10.46 -19.05 -2.84
N GLY A 82 9.15 -18.82 -2.92
CA GLY A 82 8.31 -18.73 -1.72
C GLY A 82 8.36 -17.40 -0.99
N SER A 83 9.00 -16.36 -1.55
CA SER A 83 9.05 -15.01 -0.97
C SER A 83 7.66 -14.42 -0.77
N SER A 84 7.59 -13.44 0.15
CA SER A 84 6.37 -12.69 0.46
C SER A 84 6.52 -11.22 0.05
N THR A 85 5.64 -10.75 -0.83
CA THR A 85 5.50 -9.34 -1.19
C THR A 85 4.29 -8.75 -0.48
N ILE A 86 4.49 -7.62 0.21
CA ILE A 86 3.44 -6.92 0.96
C ILE A 86 3.38 -5.48 0.48
N THR A 87 2.18 -4.99 0.17
CA THR A 87 1.97 -3.58 -0.17
C THR A 87 0.97 -2.91 0.77
N LEU A 88 0.97 -1.57 0.81
CA LEU A 88 0.10 -0.80 1.68
C LEU A 88 -0.99 -0.09 0.87
N THR A 89 -2.25 -0.40 1.18
CA THR A 89 -3.44 0.23 0.60
C THR A 89 -4.27 0.97 1.66
N TYR A 90 -5.44 1.43 1.28
CA TYR A 90 -6.34 2.16 2.15
C TYR A 90 -7.80 1.88 1.75
N ALA A 91 -8.71 1.93 2.71
CA ALA A 91 -10.14 1.67 2.52
C ALA A 91 -10.81 2.54 1.43
N ALA A 92 -10.19 3.65 1.04
CA ALA A 92 -10.63 4.47 -0.08
C ALA A 92 -10.61 3.75 -1.44
N SER A 93 -9.98 2.59 -1.55
CA SER A 93 -10.06 1.70 -2.74
C SER A 93 -11.48 1.19 -3.01
N THR A 94 -12.30 1.04 -1.97
CA THR A 94 -13.66 0.48 -2.02
C THR A 94 -14.73 1.40 -1.41
N ARG A 95 -14.34 2.50 -0.77
CA ARG A 95 -15.21 3.47 -0.10
C ARG A 95 -14.88 4.88 -0.54
N HIS A 96 -15.89 5.76 -0.56
CA HIS A 96 -15.62 7.18 -0.73
C HIS A 96 -15.01 7.74 0.55
N VAL A 97 -13.85 8.38 0.42
CA VAL A 97 -13.20 9.14 1.49
C VAL A 97 -13.04 10.57 1.00
N PRO A 98 -13.65 11.56 1.68
CA PRO A 98 -13.52 12.96 1.32
C PRO A 98 -12.05 13.36 1.19
N SER A 99 -11.74 14.23 0.23
CA SER A 99 -10.39 14.75 -0.05
C SER A 99 -9.33 13.72 -0.46
N TYR A 100 -9.66 12.44 -0.58
CA TYR A 100 -8.69 11.43 -1.04
C TYR A 100 -8.58 11.35 -2.57
N GLY A 101 -9.62 11.76 -3.29
CA GLY A 101 -9.63 12.03 -4.73
C GLY A 101 -9.10 10.88 -5.59
N ILE A 102 -8.18 11.21 -6.50
CA ILE A 102 -7.58 10.28 -7.47
C ILE A 102 -6.78 9.15 -6.79
N MET A 103 -6.26 9.37 -5.58
CA MET A 103 -5.60 8.31 -4.84
C MET A 103 -6.50 7.10 -4.53
N SER A 104 -7.82 7.29 -4.44
CA SER A 104 -8.78 6.19 -4.31
C SER A 104 -8.67 5.22 -5.49
N MET A 105 -8.59 5.76 -6.72
CA MET A 105 -8.43 4.98 -7.94
C MET A 105 -7.08 4.25 -7.96
N ALA A 106 -6.01 4.94 -7.56
CA ALA A 106 -4.67 4.33 -7.48
C ALA A 106 -4.64 3.17 -6.45
N LYS A 107 -5.30 3.32 -5.29
CA LYS A 107 -5.40 2.24 -4.30
C LYS A 107 -6.25 1.07 -4.79
N ALA A 108 -7.35 1.32 -5.50
CA ALA A 108 -8.13 0.25 -6.14
C ALA A 108 -7.30 -0.52 -7.19
N ALA A 109 -6.53 0.20 -8.00
CA ALA A 109 -5.62 -0.41 -8.97
C ALA A 109 -4.49 -1.21 -8.27
N LEU A 110 -3.94 -0.72 -7.16
CA LEU A 110 -2.93 -1.44 -6.37
C LEU A 110 -3.46 -2.76 -5.82
N GLU A 111 -4.71 -2.79 -5.33
CA GLU A 111 -5.36 -4.03 -4.88
C GLU A 111 -5.67 -4.98 -6.04
N CYS A 112 -6.00 -4.46 -7.22
CA CYS A 112 -6.10 -5.26 -8.44
C CYS A 112 -4.75 -5.89 -8.78
N TRP A 113 -3.66 -5.10 -8.82
CA TRP A 113 -2.30 -5.62 -9.01
C TRP A 113 -1.94 -6.70 -7.99
N THR A 114 -2.33 -6.53 -6.73
CA THR A 114 -2.08 -7.54 -5.67
C THR A 114 -2.68 -8.89 -6.06
N ARG A 115 -3.93 -8.93 -6.55
CA ARG A 115 -4.60 -10.17 -6.96
C ARG A 115 -3.98 -10.79 -8.21
N GLU A 116 -3.76 -9.97 -9.25
CA GLU A 116 -3.18 -10.43 -10.51
C GLU A 116 -1.77 -10.99 -10.32
N LEU A 117 -0.92 -10.28 -9.55
CA LEU A 117 0.43 -10.74 -9.26
C LEU A 117 0.45 -11.99 -8.38
N ALA A 118 -0.48 -12.12 -7.43
CA ALA A 118 -0.64 -13.32 -6.63
C ALA A 118 -0.99 -14.55 -7.49
N CYS A 119 -1.90 -14.38 -8.45
CA CYS A 119 -2.26 -15.44 -9.40
C CYS A 119 -1.09 -15.79 -10.33
N HIS A 120 -0.38 -14.78 -10.82
CA HIS A 120 0.70 -14.95 -11.78
C HIS A 120 1.96 -15.60 -11.16
N LEU A 121 2.33 -15.20 -9.94
CA LEU A 121 3.53 -15.64 -9.26
C LEU A 121 3.32 -16.82 -8.28
N GLY A 122 2.06 -17.12 -7.97
CA GLY A 122 1.67 -18.21 -7.07
C GLY A 122 2.18 -19.59 -7.48
N PRO A 123 2.17 -19.98 -8.78
CA PRO A 123 2.74 -21.25 -9.23
C PRO A 123 4.22 -21.44 -8.89
N GLU A 124 4.98 -20.35 -8.71
CA GLU A 124 6.38 -20.37 -8.28
C GLU A 124 6.54 -20.25 -6.75
N GLY A 125 5.42 -20.28 -6.01
CA GLY A 125 5.37 -20.23 -4.55
C GLY A 125 5.42 -18.83 -3.96
N HIS A 126 5.51 -17.76 -4.77
CA HIS A 126 5.50 -16.40 -4.28
C HIS A 126 4.11 -15.98 -3.79
N ARG A 127 4.06 -15.21 -2.71
CA ARG A 127 2.83 -14.64 -2.17
C ARG A 127 2.81 -13.12 -2.30
N VAL A 128 1.68 -12.56 -2.68
CA VAL A 128 1.50 -11.11 -2.81
C VAL A 128 0.23 -10.71 -2.07
N ASN A 129 0.34 -9.85 -1.06
CA ASN A 129 -0.80 -9.39 -0.27
C ASN A 129 -0.73 -7.88 -0.05
N SER A 130 -1.87 -7.27 0.23
CA SER A 130 -1.98 -5.88 0.64
C SER A 130 -2.50 -5.74 2.06
N ILE A 131 -2.06 -4.70 2.75
CA ILE A 131 -2.59 -4.29 4.05
C ILE A 131 -3.35 -2.97 3.86
N SER A 132 -4.66 -2.98 4.13
CA SER A 132 -5.48 -1.78 4.21
C SER A 132 -5.39 -1.22 5.63
N SER A 133 -4.51 -0.24 5.80
CA SER A 133 -4.28 0.39 7.10
C SER A 133 -5.35 1.45 7.38
N GLY A 134 -5.79 1.56 8.63
CA GLY A 134 -6.45 2.77 9.12
C GLY A 134 -5.52 3.99 9.03
N PRO A 135 -6.02 5.20 9.31
CA PRO A 135 -5.21 6.41 9.22
C PRO A 135 -4.09 6.40 10.28
N ILE A 136 -2.86 6.67 9.84
CA ILE A 136 -1.67 6.76 10.68
C ILE A 136 -0.94 8.06 10.35
N ARG A 137 -0.48 8.78 11.38
CA ARG A 137 0.33 10.00 11.21
C ARG A 137 1.66 9.65 10.54
N THR A 138 1.81 10.07 9.29
CA THR A 138 3.03 9.95 8.49
C THR A 138 3.25 11.25 7.72
N ILE A 139 4.46 11.48 7.22
CA ILE A 139 4.76 12.64 6.37
C ILE A 139 3.82 12.67 5.14
N ALA A 140 3.59 11.53 4.50
CA ALA A 140 2.69 11.43 3.35
C ALA A 140 1.24 11.74 3.73
N ALA A 141 0.74 11.25 4.87
CA ALA A 141 -0.62 11.47 5.33
C ALA A 141 -0.88 12.93 5.74
N SER A 142 0.14 13.65 6.23
CA SER A 142 0.01 15.08 6.59
C SER A 142 -0.27 15.99 5.40
N GLY A 143 -0.04 15.51 4.17
CA GLY A 143 -0.41 16.23 2.94
C GLY A 143 -1.89 16.11 2.55
N ILE A 144 -2.69 15.28 3.24
CA ILE A 144 -4.11 15.09 2.94
C ILE A 144 -4.92 16.17 3.68
N PRO A 145 -5.71 17.00 2.98
CA PRO A 145 -6.54 18.01 3.62
C PRO A 145 -7.51 17.39 4.64
N GLY A 146 -7.58 17.96 5.84
CA GLY A 146 -8.48 17.48 6.90
C GLY A 146 -8.09 16.16 7.56
N PHE A 147 -6.84 15.71 7.43
CA PHE A 147 -6.37 14.42 7.96
C PHE A 147 -6.58 14.29 9.49
N GLU A 148 -6.41 15.36 10.27
CA GLU A 148 -6.65 15.34 11.71
C GLU A 148 -8.12 15.01 12.05
N ASN A 149 -9.07 15.58 11.30
CA ASN A 149 -10.49 15.28 11.50
C ASN A 149 -10.81 13.79 11.19
N ILE A 150 -10.08 13.20 10.23
CA ILE A 150 -10.20 11.76 9.93
C ILE A 150 -9.70 10.93 11.12
N LEU A 151 -8.59 11.30 11.74
CA LEU A 151 -8.05 10.61 12.91
C LEU A 151 -9.03 10.66 14.09
N ASP A 152 -9.56 11.83 14.40
CA ASP A 152 -10.53 12.01 15.49
C ASP A 152 -11.79 11.18 15.23
N HIS A 153 -12.33 11.30 14.00
CA HIS A 153 -13.52 10.53 13.62
C HIS A 153 -13.31 9.03 13.70
N VAL A 154 -12.16 8.50 13.29
CA VAL A 154 -11.86 7.07 13.35
C VAL A 154 -11.69 6.63 14.81
N ALA A 155 -11.00 7.41 15.65
CA ALA A 155 -10.85 7.10 17.07
C ALA A 155 -12.20 6.98 17.78
N ASP A 156 -13.14 7.88 17.46
CA ASP A 156 -14.47 7.92 18.08
C ASP A 156 -15.41 6.80 17.60
N ASN A 157 -15.21 6.31 16.37
CA ASN A 157 -16.19 5.45 15.71
C ASN A 157 -15.69 4.03 15.37
N ALA A 158 -14.38 3.78 15.43
CA ALA A 158 -13.87 2.43 15.23
C ALA A 158 -14.29 1.50 16.39
N PRO A 159 -14.57 0.22 16.13
CA PRO A 159 -14.89 -0.76 17.17
C PRO A 159 -13.91 -0.80 18.34
N LEU A 160 -12.59 -0.67 18.07
CA LEU A 160 -11.57 -0.64 19.12
C LEU A 160 -11.39 0.75 19.76
N ARG A 161 -12.18 1.76 19.38
CA ARG A 161 -12.18 3.12 19.96
C ARG A 161 -10.78 3.76 19.98
N ARG A 162 -9.99 3.51 18.96
CA ARG A 162 -8.66 4.08 18.79
C ARG A 162 -8.24 4.08 17.32
N ASN A 163 -7.31 4.93 16.97
CA ASN A 163 -6.56 4.77 15.73
C ASN A 163 -5.59 3.59 15.84
N VAL A 164 -5.25 3.02 14.69
CA VAL A 164 -4.15 2.07 14.60
C VAL A 164 -2.81 2.79 14.67
N THR A 165 -1.80 2.08 15.10
CA THR A 165 -0.41 2.54 15.18
C THR A 165 0.44 1.89 14.08
N GLN A 166 1.64 2.42 13.87
CA GLN A 166 2.63 1.76 13.01
C GLN A 166 2.95 0.34 13.49
N SER A 167 2.94 0.09 14.81
CA SER A 167 3.17 -1.23 15.39
C SER A 167 2.06 -2.22 15.05
N ASP A 168 0.80 -1.79 15.00
CA ASP A 168 -0.31 -2.66 14.57
C ASP A 168 -0.11 -3.11 13.11
N VAL A 169 0.27 -2.19 12.22
CA VAL A 169 0.56 -2.52 10.81
C VAL A 169 1.82 -3.38 10.68
N ALA A 170 2.87 -3.08 11.45
CA ALA A 170 4.10 -3.87 11.47
C ALA A 170 3.85 -5.32 11.93
N GLY A 171 2.97 -5.53 12.93
CA GLY A 171 2.55 -6.85 13.36
C GLY A 171 1.92 -7.67 12.24
N CYS A 172 0.98 -7.09 11.50
CA CYS A 172 0.38 -7.73 10.33
C CYS A 172 1.41 -7.96 9.22
N THR A 173 2.29 -7.00 8.96
CA THR A 173 3.38 -7.15 7.98
C THR A 173 4.30 -8.32 8.34
N THR A 174 4.69 -8.42 9.60
CA THR A 174 5.52 -9.53 10.11
C THR A 174 4.83 -10.87 9.97
N TRP A 175 3.53 -10.95 10.27
CA TRP A 175 2.75 -12.16 10.05
C TRP A 175 2.69 -12.55 8.57
N LEU A 176 2.38 -11.61 7.67
CA LEU A 176 2.36 -11.86 6.22
C LEU A 176 3.74 -12.23 5.65
N ALA A 177 4.81 -11.73 6.26
CA ALA A 177 6.19 -12.06 5.88
C ALA A 177 6.61 -13.47 6.35
N SER A 178 5.94 -14.03 7.36
CA SER A 178 6.30 -15.31 7.97
C SER A 178 5.63 -16.53 7.32
N SER A 179 6.10 -17.72 7.66
CA SER A 179 5.47 -18.99 7.28
C SER A 179 4.09 -19.22 7.91
N LEU A 180 3.73 -18.45 8.94
CA LEU A 180 2.40 -18.53 9.57
C LEU A 180 1.26 -18.10 8.62
N SER A 181 1.59 -17.38 7.56
CA SER A 181 0.66 -16.97 6.50
C SER A 181 0.89 -17.69 5.16
N SER A 182 1.49 -18.89 5.19
CA SER A 182 1.87 -19.62 3.96
C SER A 182 0.70 -19.93 3.02
N GLY A 183 -0.52 -20.05 3.53
CA GLY A 183 -1.74 -20.23 2.73
C GLY A 183 -2.43 -18.92 2.33
N VAL A 184 -1.82 -17.74 2.54
CA VAL A 184 -2.45 -16.43 2.32
C VAL A 184 -1.75 -15.70 1.17
N THR A 185 -2.45 -15.53 0.05
CA THR A 185 -2.00 -14.74 -1.11
C THR A 185 -3.19 -14.07 -1.79
N GLY A 186 -2.96 -12.94 -2.46
CA GLY A 186 -4.00 -12.18 -3.17
C GLY A 186 -4.98 -11.45 -2.24
N GLN A 187 -4.72 -11.38 -0.94
CA GLN A 187 -5.63 -10.81 0.05
C GLN A 187 -5.34 -9.34 0.35
N CYS A 188 -6.41 -8.62 0.70
CA CYS A 188 -6.33 -7.31 1.33
C CYS A 188 -6.74 -7.46 2.80
N ILE A 189 -5.76 -7.34 3.70
CA ILE A 189 -5.98 -7.50 5.15
C ILE A 189 -6.21 -6.12 5.77
N HIS A 190 -7.35 -5.94 6.42
CA HIS A 190 -7.67 -4.69 7.11
C HIS A 190 -6.99 -4.64 8.49
N VAL A 191 -6.22 -3.58 8.71
CA VAL A 191 -5.61 -3.23 10.01
C VAL A 191 -6.04 -1.79 10.31
N ASP A 192 -7.27 -1.62 10.81
CA ASP A 192 -7.96 -0.33 10.91
C ASP A 192 -8.81 -0.17 12.17
N ALA A 193 -8.53 -0.96 13.20
CA ALA A 193 -9.30 -1.01 14.44
C ALA A 193 -10.79 -1.40 14.23
N GLY A 194 -11.10 -2.03 13.08
CA GLY A 194 -12.45 -2.43 12.71
C GLY A 194 -13.27 -1.33 12.03
N TYR A 195 -12.68 -0.18 11.75
CA TYR A 195 -13.42 0.97 11.19
C TYR A 195 -14.12 0.63 9.86
N SER A 196 -13.50 -0.13 8.98
CA SER A 196 -14.06 -0.45 7.65
C SER A 196 -15.34 -1.28 7.67
N ILE A 197 -15.66 -1.97 8.77
CA ILE A 197 -16.90 -2.75 8.92
C ILE A 197 -18.06 -1.93 9.51
N THR A 198 -17.79 -0.71 9.99
CA THR A 198 -18.79 0.15 10.64
C THR A 198 -19.61 0.87 9.58
N MET A 199 -20.92 0.62 9.53
CA MET A 199 -21.84 1.31 8.62
C MET A 199 -22.46 2.56 9.29
N VAL A 200 -22.89 2.43 10.53
CA VAL A 200 -23.46 3.52 11.31
C VAL A 200 -22.54 3.77 12.51
N PRO A 201 -21.94 4.97 12.61
CA PRO A 201 -21.06 5.27 13.74
C PRO A 201 -21.83 5.25 15.07
N PRO A 202 -21.27 4.71 16.14
CA PRO A 202 -21.89 4.71 17.47
C PRO A 202 -22.29 6.10 17.96
N SER A 203 -21.53 7.13 17.59
CA SER A 203 -21.83 8.53 17.92
C SER A 203 -23.20 9.01 17.42
N ILE A 204 -23.74 8.41 16.34
CA ILE A 204 -25.09 8.72 15.83
C ILE A 204 -26.16 8.07 16.70
N MET A 205 -25.85 6.94 17.35
CA MET A 205 -26.78 6.19 18.20
C MET A 205 -26.75 6.63 19.66
N GLY A 206 -25.87 7.59 20.01
CA GLY A 206 -25.74 8.08 21.38
C GLY A 206 -24.97 7.14 22.32
N GLU A 207 -24.15 6.26 21.75
CA GLU A 207 -23.29 5.31 22.48
C GLU A 207 -21.85 5.81 22.61
#